data_76465fd2bcd60e6d0b41bc23d93d3514
#
_entry.id   76465fd2bcd60e6d0b41bc23d93d3514
#
_cell.length_a   1.000
_cell.length_b   1.000
_cell.length_c   1.000
_cell.angle_alpha   90.00
_cell.angle_beta   90.00
_cell.angle_gamma   90.00
#
_symmetry.space_group_name_H-M   'P 1'
#
loop_
_entity.id
_entity.type
_entity.pdbx_description
1 polymer ?
#
loop_
_entity_poly.entity_id
_entity_poly.type
_entity_poly.pdbx_seq_one_letter_code
_entity_poly.pdbx_strand_id
1 'polypeptide(L)'
;MNQAKAEEVKASLQSGNSRSKAVSSILKAARKGSELSKVGVVGRLGDLATIDEKYDVAISTACGMLDHIVVQTTAGAQRCLEFLRKYNLGRANFIPLDKMKKGAHDRAVDTPEGAPRLFDLIRPGNYAVIPALYLGVGNTLVAPDLDVATRWAFDFRKRWRVVTVDGNLIESSGTMQGGGKSVRRGGMRISVSIESPNFEWKFINPCQESTYRFFVCMRVWVEIKEQFFSVNKYWYDF
;
A
#
# COMPACT_ATOMS: atom_id res chain seq x y z
N MET A 1 7.32 -32.35 -2.15
CA MET A 1 7.33 -30.95 -1.63
C MET A 1 6.89 -29.87 -2.65
N ASN A 2 6.67 -30.18 -3.93
CA ASN A 2 6.38 -29.17 -4.97
C ASN A 2 4.89 -28.96 -5.32
N GLN A 3 4.01 -29.89 -4.97
CA GLN A 3 2.57 -29.78 -5.29
C GLN A 3 1.83 -28.76 -4.40
N ALA A 4 2.11 -28.76 -3.09
CA ALA A 4 1.49 -27.80 -2.15
C ALA A 4 1.86 -26.33 -2.49
N LYS A 5 3.11 -26.08 -2.91
CA LYS A 5 3.56 -24.76 -3.36
C LYS A 5 2.89 -24.33 -4.67
N ALA A 6 2.65 -25.27 -5.58
CA ALA A 6 1.96 -24.99 -6.84
C ALA A 6 0.46 -24.72 -6.64
N GLU A 7 -0.17 -25.37 -5.67
CA GLU A 7 -1.57 -25.11 -5.29
C GLU A 7 -1.71 -23.77 -4.55
N GLU A 8 -0.75 -23.42 -3.71
CA GLU A 8 -0.72 -22.12 -3.02
C GLU A 8 -0.52 -20.96 -4.00
N VAL A 9 0.35 -21.11 -4.99
CA VAL A 9 0.53 -20.13 -6.09
C VAL A 9 -0.72 -20.06 -6.97
N LYS A 10 -1.39 -21.20 -7.26
CA LYS A 10 -2.67 -21.20 -7.99
C LYS A 10 -3.78 -20.52 -7.19
N ALA A 11 -3.88 -20.76 -5.88
CA ALA A 11 -4.85 -20.10 -5.01
C ALA A 11 -4.59 -18.61 -4.91
N SER A 12 -3.33 -18.17 -4.85
CA SER A 12 -2.90 -16.78 -4.88
C SER A 12 -3.25 -16.10 -6.22
N LEU A 13 -3.03 -16.79 -7.34
CA LEU A 13 -3.42 -16.31 -8.67
C LEU A 13 -4.94 -16.27 -8.87
N GLN A 14 -5.70 -17.20 -8.27
CA GLN A 14 -7.17 -17.19 -8.31
C GLN A 14 -7.77 -16.10 -7.42
N SER A 15 -7.19 -15.77 -6.28
CA SER A 15 -7.63 -14.63 -5.48
C SER A 15 -7.37 -13.29 -6.19
N GLY A 16 -6.26 -13.18 -6.93
CA GLY A 16 -5.98 -12.07 -7.85
C GLY A 16 -6.97 -11.98 -9.03
N ASN A 17 -7.61 -13.09 -9.40
CA ASN A 17 -8.60 -13.15 -10.49
C ASN A 17 -10.02 -12.77 -10.03
N SER A 18 -10.28 -12.61 -8.74
CA SER A 18 -11.56 -12.18 -8.18
C SER A 18 -11.75 -10.66 -8.17
N ARG A 19 -11.04 -9.93 -9.02
CA ARG A 19 -11.36 -8.52 -9.28
C ARG A 19 -12.79 -8.45 -9.78
N SER A 20 -13.62 -7.66 -9.12
CA SER A 20 -15.00 -7.53 -9.57
C SER A 20 -15.01 -7.13 -11.05
N LYS A 21 -15.95 -7.66 -11.82
CA LYS A 21 -16.13 -7.34 -13.25
C LYS A 21 -16.16 -5.82 -13.47
N ALA A 22 -16.77 -5.09 -12.54
CA ALA A 22 -16.85 -3.63 -12.56
C ALA A 22 -15.45 -2.96 -12.52
N VAL A 23 -14.57 -3.37 -11.57
CA VAL A 23 -13.22 -2.82 -11.45
C VAL A 23 -12.40 -3.09 -12.71
N SER A 24 -12.45 -4.33 -13.22
CA SER A 24 -11.73 -4.70 -14.45
C SER A 24 -12.20 -3.92 -15.66
N SER A 25 -13.52 -3.65 -15.78
CA SER A 25 -14.10 -2.88 -16.88
C SER A 25 -13.70 -1.41 -16.84
N ILE A 26 -13.70 -0.79 -15.63
CA ILE A 26 -13.23 0.60 -15.46
C ILE A 26 -11.75 0.72 -15.85
N LEU A 27 -10.90 -0.18 -15.35
CA LEU A 27 -9.46 -0.15 -15.66
C LEU A 27 -9.17 -0.35 -17.15
N LYS A 28 -9.98 -1.17 -17.85
CA LYS A 28 -9.92 -1.31 -19.31
C LYS A 28 -10.36 -0.04 -20.03
N ALA A 29 -11.50 0.55 -19.61
CA ALA A 29 -12.04 1.77 -20.21
C ALA A 29 -11.21 3.02 -19.90
N ALA A 30 -10.33 2.99 -18.89
CA ALA A 30 -9.40 4.06 -18.57
C ALA A 30 -8.10 4.05 -19.40
N ARG A 31 -7.86 3.01 -20.20
CA ARG A 31 -6.68 2.93 -21.07
C ARG A 31 -6.70 4.02 -22.15
N LYS A 32 -5.51 4.38 -22.64
CA LYS A 32 -5.33 5.42 -23.66
C LYS A 32 -6.19 5.11 -24.91
N GLY A 33 -6.98 6.09 -25.36
CA GLY A 33 -7.88 5.94 -26.52
C GLY A 33 -9.27 5.39 -26.20
N SER A 34 -9.57 5.05 -24.94
CA SER A 34 -10.88 4.54 -24.51
C SER A 34 -11.77 5.62 -23.88
N GLU A 35 -13.06 5.31 -23.62
CA GLU A 35 -14.10 6.25 -23.19
C GLU A 35 -13.74 7.03 -21.91
N LEU A 36 -13.04 6.38 -20.96
CA LEU A 36 -12.63 6.99 -19.68
C LEU A 36 -11.16 7.45 -19.66
N SER A 37 -10.47 7.49 -20.79
CA SER A 37 -9.04 7.83 -20.84
C SER A 37 -8.69 9.23 -20.32
N LYS A 38 -9.62 10.18 -20.41
CA LYS A 38 -9.45 11.58 -19.95
C LYS A 38 -10.06 11.87 -18.58
N VAL A 39 -10.58 10.85 -17.91
CA VAL A 39 -11.35 11.01 -16.66
C VAL A 39 -10.45 11.11 -15.43
N GLY A 40 -9.16 10.78 -15.54
CA GLY A 40 -8.21 10.84 -14.45
C GLY A 40 -8.28 9.63 -13.53
N VAL A 41 -8.56 8.44 -14.06
CA VAL A 41 -8.44 7.19 -13.31
C VAL A 41 -6.96 6.89 -13.10
N VAL A 42 -6.53 6.79 -11.82
CA VAL A 42 -5.15 6.49 -11.43
C VAL A 42 -4.91 4.98 -11.46
N GLY A 43 -5.82 4.21 -10.87
CA GLY A 43 -5.72 2.75 -10.82
C GLY A 43 -6.47 2.14 -9.64
N ARG A 44 -6.31 0.83 -9.44
CA ARG A 44 -6.79 0.10 -8.26
C ARG A 44 -5.82 0.35 -7.09
N LEU A 45 -6.32 0.62 -5.89
CA LEU A 45 -5.49 0.99 -4.74
C LEU A 45 -4.39 -0.05 -4.45
N GLY A 46 -4.71 -1.34 -4.48
CA GLY A 46 -3.73 -2.41 -4.26
C GLY A 46 -2.66 -2.53 -5.36
N ASP A 47 -2.88 -1.95 -6.55
CA ASP A 47 -1.92 -1.95 -7.66
C ASP A 47 -1.00 -0.71 -7.65
N LEU A 48 -1.31 0.30 -6.81
CA LEU A 48 -0.60 1.59 -6.75
C LEU A 48 0.53 1.63 -5.71
N ALA A 49 0.68 0.56 -4.96
CA ALA A 49 1.73 0.41 -3.95
C ALA A 49 2.21 -1.04 -3.91
N THR A 50 3.33 -1.25 -3.22
CA THR A 50 3.90 -2.59 -2.98
C THR A 50 4.17 -2.80 -1.49
N ILE A 51 4.18 -4.06 -1.08
CA ILE A 51 4.50 -4.48 0.29
C ILE A 51 5.36 -5.74 0.25
N ASP A 52 6.13 -5.99 1.30
CA ASP A 52 6.91 -7.23 1.42
C ASP A 52 5.98 -8.45 1.54
N GLU A 53 6.36 -9.57 0.92
CA GLU A 53 5.56 -10.80 0.86
C GLU A 53 5.09 -11.29 2.24
N LYS A 54 5.93 -11.18 3.26
CA LYS A 54 5.60 -11.56 4.63
C LYS A 54 4.38 -10.83 5.23
N TYR A 55 4.01 -9.67 4.68
CA TYR A 55 2.88 -8.85 5.12
C TYR A 55 1.68 -8.91 4.17
N ASP A 56 1.73 -9.74 3.10
CA ASP A 56 0.64 -9.84 2.13
C ASP A 56 -0.68 -10.25 2.79
N VAL A 57 -0.65 -11.22 3.68
CA VAL A 57 -1.84 -11.66 4.42
C VAL A 57 -2.36 -10.55 5.33
N ALA A 58 -1.48 -9.87 6.05
CA ALA A 58 -1.84 -8.79 6.96
C ALA A 58 -2.53 -7.63 6.22
N ILE A 59 -1.93 -7.15 5.11
CA ILE A 59 -2.51 -6.06 4.32
C ILE A 59 -3.82 -6.46 3.64
N SER A 60 -3.90 -7.68 3.10
CA SER A 60 -5.10 -8.20 2.43
C SER A 60 -6.26 -8.39 3.40
N THR A 61 -5.98 -8.66 4.68
CA THR A 61 -6.98 -8.77 5.74
C THR A 61 -7.37 -7.40 6.31
N ALA A 62 -6.38 -6.58 6.66
CA ALA A 62 -6.63 -5.30 7.32
C ALA A 62 -7.23 -4.24 6.38
N CYS A 63 -6.89 -4.26 5.10
CA CYS A 63 -7.34 -3.24 4.15
C CYS A 63 -8.45 -3.76 3.24
N GLY A 64 -9.71 -3.54 3.62
CA GLY A 64 -10.87 -3.86 2.77
C GLY A 64 -11.02 -2.99 1.53
N MET A 65 -10.18 -1.95 1.38
CA MET A 65 -10.29 -0.96 0.31
C MET A 65 -9.32 -1.21 -0.85
N LEU A 66 -8.58 -2.32 -0.86
CA LEU A 66 -7.58 -2.61 -1.89
C LEU A 66 -8.16 -2.69 -3.31
N ASP A 67 -9.44 -3.06 -3.44
CA ASP A 67 -10.17 -3.10 -4.73
C ASP A 67 -10.81 -1.77 -5.13
N HIS A 68 -10.69 -0.71 -4.31
CA HIS A 68 -11.22 0.59 -4.66
C HIS A 68 -10.40 1.23 -5.79
N ILE A 69 -11.08 1.96 -6.67
CA ILE A 69 -10.46 2.66 -7.78
C ILE A 69 -10.11 4.08 -7.34
N VAL A 70 -8.85 4.42 -7.44
CA VAL A 70 -8.36 5.78 -7.15
C VAL A 70 -8.54 6.64 -8.38
N VAL A 71 -9.16 7.81 -8.22
CA VAL A 71 -9.37 8.82 -9.26
C VAL A 71 -8.86 10.17 -8.81
N GLN A 72 -8.44 11.02 -9.74
CA GLN A 72 -7.88 12.33 -9.41
C GLN A 72 -8.94 13.27 -8.82
N THR A 73 -10.16 13.23 -9.35
CA THR A 73 -11.22 14.19 -9.01
C THR A 73 -12.56 13.51 -8.74
N THR A 74 -13.41 14.19 -7.96
CA THR A 74 -14.80 13.78 -7.72
C THR A 74 -15.61 13.70 -9.02
N ALA A 75 -15.41 14.66 -9.94
CA ALA A 75 -16.06 14.65 -11.26
C ALA A 75 -15.66 13.40 -12.08
N GLY A 76 -14.40 12.98 -11.97
CA GLY A 76 -13.92 11.73 -12.56
C GLY A 76 -14.62 10.50 -11.98
N ALA A 77 -14.80 10.45 -10.66
CA ALA A 77 -15.56 9.37 -10.03
C ALA A 77 -17.02 9.31 -10.54
N GLN A 78 -17.70 10.46 -10.68
CA GLN A 78 -19.05 10.54 -11.19
C GLN A 78 -19.18 9.96 -12.62
N ARG A 79 -18.26 10.32 -13.52
CA ARG A 79 -18.21 9.76 -14.87
C ARG A 79 -18.01 8.24 -14.88
N CYS A 80 -17.17 7.73 -13.98
CA CYS A 80 -17.00 6.29 -13.83
C CYS A 80 -18.27 5.60 -13.33
N LEU A 81 -19.03 6.22 -12.42
CA LEU A 81 -20.33 5.71 -11.96
C LEU A 81 -21.38 5.71 -13.07
N GLU A 82 -21.43 6.77 -13.90
CA GLU A 82 -22.29 6.84 -15.07
C GLU A 82 -21.95 5.74 -16.08
N PHE A 83 -20.67 5.50 -16.34
CA PHE A 83 -20.20 4.41 -17.19
C PHE A 83 -20.66 3.04 -16.68
N LEU A 84 -20.52 2.76 -15.36
CA LEU A 84 -20.99 1.51 -14.77
C LEU A 84 -22.49 1.32 -14.93
N ARG A 85 -23.29 2.39 -14.77
CA ARG A 85 -24.74 2.35 -14.95
C ARG A 85 -25.12 2.13 -16.42
N LYS A 86 -24.51 2.87 -17.35
CA LYS A 86 -24.76 2.78 -18.79
C LYS A 86 -24.58 1.37 -19.33
N TYR A 87 -23.53 0.67 -18.84
CA TYR A 87 -23.20 -0.68 -19.32
C TYR A 87 -23.61 -1.80 -18.37
N ASN A 88 -24.33 -1.49 -17.30
CA ASN A 88 -24.80 -2.45 -16.29
C ASN A 88 -23.69 -3.39 -15.78
N LEU A 89 -22.53 -2.80 -15.41
CA LEU A 89 -21.31 -3.56 -15.06
C LEU A 89 -21.21 -3.92 -13.58
N GLY A 90 -22.21 -3.59 -12.77
CA GLY A 90 -22.22 -3.81 -11.35
C GLY A 90 -21.67 -2.61 -10.55
N ARG A 91 -21.20 -2.86 -9.33
CA ARG A 91 -20.78 -1.83 -8.37
C ARG A 91 -19.27 -1.79 -8.22
N ALA A 92 -18.69 -0.61 -8.11
CA ALA A 92 -17.31 -0.37 -7.71
C ALA A 92 -17.24 0.84 -6.77
N ASN A 93 -16.23 0.87 -5.92
CA ASN A 93 -15.97 1.98 -5.00
C ASN A 93 -14.85 2.85 -5.56
N PHE A 94 -14.96 4.16 -5.37
CA PHE A 94 -14.02 5.15 -5.88
C PHE A 94 -13.46 5.99 -4.74
N ILE A 95 -12.16 6.33 -4.82
CA ILE A 95 -11.47 7.22 -3.90
C ILE A 95 -11.02 8.45 -4.69
N PRO A 96 -11.74 9.59 -4.61
CA PRO A 96 -11.33 10.83 -5.25
C PRO A 96 -10.24 11.54 -4.42
N LEU A 97 -9.06 11.76 -5.01
CA LEU A 97 -7.91 12.34 -4.32
C LEU A 97 -8.12 13.82 -3.97
N ASP A 98 -8.94 14.55 -4.73
CA ASP A 98 -9.26 15.97 -4.49
C ASP A 98 -9.99 16.22 -3.16
N LYS A 99 -10.61 15.19 -2.57
CA LYS A 99 -11.32 15.27 -1.28
C LYS A 99 -10.56 14.65 -0.11
N MET A 100 -9.35 14.12 -0.34
CA MET A 100 -8.54 13.53 0.71
C MET A 100 -7.95 14.59 1.64
N LYS A 101 -7.98 14.31 2.95
CA LYS A 101 -7.28 15.14 3.95
C LYS A 101 -5.78 14.97 3.78
N LYS A 102 -5.09 16.08 3.54
CA LYS A 102 -3.62 16.11 3.47
C LYS A 102 -3.02 16.10 4.87
N GLY A 103 -1.85 15.47 5.05
CA GLY A 103 -1.05 15.52 6.27
C GLY A 103 -1.52 14.66 7.45
N ALA A 104 -2.61 13.91 7.33
CA ALA A 104 -3.05 13.02 8.41
C ALA A 104 -2.06 11.85 8.65
N HIS A 105 -1.36 11.44 7.61
CA HIS A 105 -0.37 10.35 7.61
C HIS A 105 1.02 10.79 8.11
N ASP A 106 1.32 12.10 8.10
CA ASP A 106 2.64 12.64 8.48
C ASP A 106 2.84 12.72 10.00
N ARG A 107 1.78 12.52 10.78
CA ARG A 107 1.88 12.61 12.23
C ARG A 107 2.66 11.43 12.79
N ALA A 108 3.68 11.74 13.57
CA ALA A 108 4.34 10.74 14.40
C ALA A 108 3.31 10.17 15.38
N VAL A 109 3.24 8.85 15.45
CA VAL A 109 2.32 8.14 16.34
C VAL A 109 3.17 7.28 17.26
N ASP A 110 3.04 7.55 18.55
CA ASP A 110 3.66 6.72 19.57
C ASP A 110 2.89 5.39 19.66
N THR A 111 3.56 4.30 19.31
CA THR A 111 2.98 2.96 19.26
C THR A 111 3.43 2.14 20.46
N PRO A 112 2.59 1.22 20.97
CA PRO A 112 2.96 0.36 22.08
C PRO A 112 4.21 -0.47 21.71
N GLU A 113 5.19 -0.50 22.62
CA GLU A 113 6.42 -1.29 22.48
C GLU A 113 7.18 -1.06 21.14
N GLY A 114 6.99 0.11 20.50
CA GLY A 114 7.57 0.38 19.18
C GLY A 114 6.97 -0.45 18.05
N ALA A 115 5.73 -0.92 18.20
CA ALA A 115 5.03 -1.75 17.22
C ALA A 115 5.01 -1.11 15.82
N PRO A 116 5.34 -1.86 14.75
CA PRO A 116 5.31 -1.33 13.41
C PRO A 116 3.88 -1.06 12.94
N ARG A 117 3.65 0.11 12.33
CA ARG A 117 2.38 0.40 11.65
C ARG A 117 2.38 -0.22 10.27
N LEU A 118 1.28 -0.84 9.89
CA LEU A 118 1.10 -1.42 8.57
C LEU A 118 1.33 -0.39 7.45
N PHE A 119 0.92 0.87 7.69
CA PHE A 119 1.12 1.97 6.74
C PHE A 119 2.61 2.23 6.43
N ASP A 120 3.49 2.15 7.41
CA ASP A 120 4.92 2.42 7.25
C ASP A 120 5.65 1.30 6.48
N LEU A 121 5.02 0.13 6.37
CA LEU A 121 5.54 -1.02 5.62
C LEU A 121 5.14 -0.99 4.14
N ILE A 122 4.24 -0.08 3.75
CA ILE A 122 3.77 0.07 2.38
C ILE A 122 4.70 1.01 1.62
N ARG A 123 5.12 0.60 0.43
CA ARG A 123 5.93 1.42 -0.49
C ARG A 123 5.02 1.96 -1.61
N PRO A 124 4.64 3.25 -1.57
CA PRO A 124 3.79 3.84 -2.59
C PRO A 124 4.55 4.00 -3.91
N GLY A 125 3.91 3.67 -5.03
CA GLY A 125 4.45 3.92 -6.38
C GLY A 125 4.38 5.40 -6.77
N ASN A 126 3.51 6.19 -6.12
CA ASN A 126 3.37 7.63 -6.32
C ASN A 126 2.94 8.28 -5.00
N TYR A 127 3.57 9.40 -4.65
CA TYR A 127 3.25 10.16 -3.43
C TYR A 127 1.80 10.67 -3.39
N ALA A 128 1.18 10.94 -4.54
CA ALA A 128 -0.20 11.41 -4.62
C ALA A 128 -1.22 10.41 -4.05
N VAL A 129 -0.91 9.11 -3.99
CA VAL A 129 -1.82 8.07 -3.48
C VAL A 129 -1.68 7.78 -1.99
N ILE A 130 -0.68 8.38 -1.33
CA ILE A 130 -0.42 8.19 0.11
C ILE A 130 -1.67 8.45 0.97
N PRO A 131 -2.45 9.54 0.79
CA PRO A 131 -3.65 9.77 1.57
C PRO A 131 -4.71 8.66 1.39
N ALA A 132 -4.81 8.08 0.19
CA ALA A 132 -5.72 6.98 -0.09
C ALA A 132 -5.28 5.67 0.57
N LEU A 133 -3.97 5.38 0.60
CA LEU A 133 -3.40 4.26 1.33
C LEU A 133 -3.64 4.40 2.83
N TYR A 134 -3.38 5.58 3.39
CA TYR A 134 -3.64 5.86 4.80
C TYR A 134 -5.12 5.76 5.16
N LEU A 135 -6.03 6.17 4.27
CA LEU A 135 -7.48 5.96 4.46
C LEU A 135 -7.82 4.47 4.64
N GLY A 136 -7.13 3.59 3.90
CA GLY A 136 -7.39 2.15 3.92
C GLY A 136 -6.86 1.42 5.15
N VAL A 137 -5.70 1.82 5.64
CA VAL A 137 -5.01 1.10 6.74
C VAL A 137 -4.94 1.90 8.04
N GLY A 138 -4.96 3.24 7.98
CA GLY A 138 -4.83 4.11 9.14
C GLY A 138 -3.57 3.81 9.96
N ASN A 139 -3.75 3.79 11.29
CA ASN A 139 -2.69 3.44 12.25
C ASN A 139 -2.78 1.96 12.69
N THR A 140 -3.16 1.05 11.80
CA THR A 140 -3.19 -0.39 12.11
C THR A 140 -1.77 -0.87 12.41
N LEU A 141 -1.60 -1.58 13.53
CA LEU A 141 -0.34 -2.19 13.94
C LEU A 141 -0.23 -3.61 13.35
N VAL A 142 0.99 -4.08 13.17
CA VAL A 142 1.26 -5.46 12.73
C VAL A 142 1.94 -6.22 13.85
N ALA A 143 1.29 -7.26 14.36
CA ALA A 143 1.80 -8.13 15.41
C ALA A 143 2.30 -9.47 14.83
N PRO A 144 3.33 -10.09 15.46
CA PRO A 144 3.80 -11.38 15.03
C PRO A 144 2.79 -12.51 15.28
N ASP A 145 2.05 -12.45 16.38
CA ASP A 145 1.10 -13.47 16.81
C ASP A 145 -0.15 -12.85 17.48
N LEU A 146 -1.10 -13.71 17.85
CA LEU A 146 -2.37 -13.29 18.42
C LEU A 146 -2.24 -12.81 19.88
N ASP A 147 -1.29 -13.33 20.65
CA ASP A 147 -1.08 -12.96 22.05
C ASP A 147 -0.53 -11.54 22.16
N VAL A 148 0.47 -11.21 21.36
CA VAL A 148 0.99 -9.85 21.21
C VAL A 148 -0.07 -8.90 20.66
N ALA A 149 -0.85 -9.35 19.67
CA ALA A 149 -1.94 -8.54 19.10
C ALA A 149 -2.99 -8.19 20.15
N THR A 150 -3.38 -9.15 20.98
CA THR A 150 -4.37 -8.97 22.05
C THR A 150 -3.86 -7.99 23.09
N ARG A 151 -2.60 -8.13 23.52
CA ARG A 151 -1.96 -7.20 24.45
C ARG A 151 -1.95 -5.77 23.91
N TRP A 152 -1.51 -5.57 22.67
CA TRP A 152 -1.47 -4.22 22.05
C TRP A 152 -2.86 -3.62 21.84
N ALA A 153 -3.86 -4.45 21.56
CA ALA A 153 -5.22 -3.98 21.33
C ALA A 153 -5.93 -3.53 22.63
N PHE A 154 -5.68 -4.20 23.78
CA PHE A 154 -6.49 -4.07 24.98
C PHE A 154 -5.78 -3.54 26.22
N ASP A 155 -4.48 -3.85 26.41
CA ASP A 155 -3.78 -3.55 27.67
C ASP A 155 -3.27 -2.10 27.76
N PHE A 156 -3.30 -1.36 26.65
CA PHE A 156 -2.90 0.04 26.62
C PHE A 156 -4.08 1.00 26.76
N ARG A 157 -3.81 2.20 27.28
CA ARG A 157 -4.84 3.26 27.46
C ARG A 157 -5.62 3.56 26.18
N LYS A 158 -4.94 3.51 25.02
CA LYS A 158 -5.55 3.70 23.71
C LYS A 158 -5.80 2.34 23.07
N ARG A 159 -7.00 2.09 22.63
CA ARG A 159 -7.32 0.89 21.84
C ARG A 159 -6.74 0.99 20.44
N TRP A 160 -5.97 -0.01 20.06
CA TRP A 160 -5.34 -0.08 18.75
C TRP A 160 -6.08 -1.08 17.88
N ARG A 161 -6.08 -0.79 16.58
CA ARG A 161 -6.41 -1.76 15.57
C ARG A 161 -5.14 -2.53 15.24
N VAL A 162 -5.18 -3.86 15.37
CA VAL A 162 -4.00 -4.71 15.24
C VAL A 162 -4.31 -5.86 14.29
N VAL A 163 -3.40 -6.15 13.38
CA VAL A 163 -3.45 -7.33 12.50
C VAL A 163 -2.23 -8.19 12.73
N THR A 164 -2.38 -9.51 12.74
CA THR A 164 -1.25 -10.44 12.79
C THR A 164 -0.73 -10.75 11.39
N VAL A 165 0.51 -11.21 11.29
CA VAL A 165 1.08 -11.67 10.01
C VAL A 165 0.28 -12.84 9.41
N ASP A 166 -0.38 -13.64 10.25
CA ASP A 166 -1.24 -14.77 9.85
C ASP A 166 -2.67 -14.37 9.47
N GLY A 167 -3.02 -13.07 9.59
CA GLY A 167 -4.30 -12.54 9.15
C GLY A 167 -5.42 -12.56 10.21
N ASN A 168 -5.09 -12.62 11.50
CA ASN A 168 -6.06 -12.30 12.54
C ASN A 168 -6.15 -10.79 12.71
N LEU A 169 -7.35 -10.24 12.82
CA LEU A 169 -7.58 -8.80 12.93
C LEU A 169 -8.36 -8.49 14.20
N ILE A 170 -7.85 -7.56 14.99
CA ILE A 170 -8.53 -7.00 16.17
C ILE A 170 -8.84 -5.55 15.86
N GLU A 171 -10.12 -5.22 15.80
CA GLU A 171 -10.58 -3.84 15.58
C GLU A 171 -10.48 -3.02 16.88
N SER A 172 -10.31 -1.72 16.75
CA SER A 172 -10.33 -0.80 17.92
C SER A 172 -11.64 -0.82 18.69
N SER A 173 -12.74 -1.29 18.09
CA SER A 173 -14.02 -1.56 18.75
C SER A 173 -13.97 -2.75 19.72
N GLY A 174 -12.97 -3.63 19.60
CA GLY A 174 -12.84 -4.88 20.34
C GLY A 174 -13.32 -6.12 19.57
N THR A 175 -13.83 -5.94 18.35
CA THR A 175 -14.22 -7.08 17.51
C THR A 175 -12.96 -7.81 17.01
N MET A 176 -12.98 -9.12 17.10
CA MET A 176 -11.91 -9.99 16.60
C MET A 176 -12.39 -10.76 15.39
N GLN A 177 -11.57 -10.78 14.34
CA GLN A 177 -11.79 -11.54 13.11
C GLN A 177 -10.56 -12.40 12.86
N GLY A 178 -10.77 -13.70 12.66
CA GLY A 178 -9.68 -14.65 12.39
C GLY A 178 -10.24 -16.06 12.22
N GLY A 179 -9.32 -17.02 12.05
CA GLY A 179 -9.68 -18.41 11.83
C GLY A 179 -10.16 -18.66 10.40
N GLY A 180 -9.99 -19.89 9.94
CA GLY A 180 -10.33 -20.30 8.59
C GLY A 180 -9.13 -20.90 7.88
N LYS A 181 -9.42 -21.89 7.02
CA LYS A 181 -8.38 -22.61 6.25
C LYS A 181 -7.82 -21.80 5.10
N SER A 182 -8.55 -20.76 4.63
CA SER A 182 -8.10 -19.91 3.53
C SER A 182 -7.84 -18.49 4.04
N VAL A 183 -6.60 -18.03 3.92
CA VAL A 183 -6.21 -16.66 4.20
C VAL A 183 -6.33 -15.79 2.96
N ARG A 184 -6.73 -14.53 3.13
CA ARG A 184 -6.75 -13.55 2.05
C ARG A 184 -5.33 -13.17 1.66
N ARG A 185 -5.01 -13.29 0.36
CA ARG A 185 -3.71 -12.91 -0.21
C ARG A 185 -3.88 -12.18 -1.53
N GLY A 186 -2.81 -11.53 -2.00
CA GLY A 186 -2.76 -10.89 -3.33
C GLY A 186 -3.61 -9.62 -3.44
N GLY A 187 -3.98 -9.02 -2.33
CA GLY A 187 -4.72 -7.76 -2.31
C GLY A 187 -3.88 -6.58 -2.79
N MET A 188 -2.57 -6.58 -2.48
CA MET A 188 -1.59 -5.59 -2.91
C MET A 188 -0.48 -6.26 -3.74
N ARG A 189 0.25 -5.46 -4.52
CA ARG A 189 1.43 -5.95 -5.25
C ARG A 189 2.56 -6.28 -4.27
N ILE A 190 3.23 -7.39 -4.49
CA ILE A 190 4.38 -7.79 -3.68
C ILE A 190 5.64 -7.17 -4.26
N SER A 191 6.47 -6.56 -3.41
CA SER A 191 7.83 -6.17 -3.77
C SER A 191 8.69 -7.44 -3.79
N VAL A 192 9.20 -7.82 -4.94
CA VAL A 192 10.26 -8.82 -5.00
C VAL A 192 11.51 -8.18 -4.43
N SER A 193 11.89 -8.56 -3.21
CA SER A 193 13.17 -8.18 -2.63
C SER A 193 14.26 -8.88 -3.44
N ILE A 194 14.89 -8.16 -4.34
CA ILE A 194 16.27 -8.50 -4.70
C ILE A 194 17.03 -8.21 -3.42
N GLU A 195 17.51 -9.25 -2.74
CA GLU A 195 18.36 -9.12 -1.57
C GLU A 195 19.57 -8.26 -1.95
N SER A 196 19.50 -6.97 -1.62
CA SER A 196 20.66 -6.12 -1.60
C SER A 196 21.42 -6.49 -0.33
N PRO A 197 22.71 -6.87 -0.38
CA PRO A 197 23.44 -7.27 0.79
C PRO A 197 23.50 -6.10 1.78
N ASN A 198 22.99 -6.35 2.98
CA ASN A 198 23.19 -5.58 4.20
C ASN A 198 23.19 -4.05 4.08
N PHE A 199 22.03 -3.45 4.04
CA PHE A 199 21.83 -2.08 4.50
C PHE A 199 21.06 -2.14 5.83
N GLU A 200 21.79 -2.18 6.93
CA GLU A 200 21.25 -1.98 8.27
C GLU A 200 20.69 -0.55 8.36
N TRP A 201 19.37 -0.39 8.29
CA TRP A 201 18.72 0.84 8.68
C TRP A 201 18.83 1.00 10.20
N LYS A 202 19.90 1.63 10.68
CA LYS A 202 19.89 2.20 12.02
C LYS A 202 18.79 3.26 12.02
N PHE A 203 17.75 3.00 12.80
CA PHE A 203 16.70 3.97 13.12
C PHE A 203 17.35 5.23 13.70
N ILE A 204 17.53 6.24 12.88
CA ILE A 204 17.83 7.59 13.34
C ILE A 204 16.47 8.21 13.63
N ASN A 205 16.15 8.32 14.92
CA ASN A 205 15.05 9.12 15.41
C ASN A 205 15.10 10.52 14.78
N PRO A 206 14.08 10.98 14.04
CA PRO A 206 14.07 12.34 13.47
C PRO A 206 13.48 13.33 14.50
N CYS A 207 14.05 13.36 15.70
CA CYS A 207 13.66 14.38 16.68
C CYS A 207 14.93 14.95 17.31
N GLN A 208 15.69 15.68 16.50
CA GLN A 208 16.51 16.84 16.88
C GLN A 208 17.32 17.31 15.66
N GLU A 209 17.22 18.62 15.42
CA GLU A 209 18.07 19.46 14.56
C GLU A 209 17.69 19.60 13.07
N SER A 210 17.06 20.73 12.85
CA SER A 210 16.70 21.38 11.58
C SER A 210 17.88 21.67 10.62
N THR A 211 19.11 21.39 11.00
CA THR A 211 20.34 21.71 10.24
C THR A 211 20.91 20.52 9.46
N TYR A 212 20.57 19.29 9.80
CA TYR A 212 21.11 18.10 9.12
C TYR A 212 20.42 17.73 7.80
N ARG A 213 19.21 18.26 7.57
CA ARG A 213 18.46 17.98 6.32
C ARG A 213 19.11 18.58 5.06
N PHE A 214 19.88 19.64 5.21
CA PHE A 214 20.59 20.29 4.09
C PHE A 214 21.86 19.53 3.68
N PHE A 215 22.57 18.94 4.63
CA PHE A 215 23.84 18.25 4.37
C PHE A 215 23.68 16.87 3.75
N VAL A 216 22.64 16.12 4.10
CA VAL A 216 22.39 14.77 3.53
C VAL A 216 21.90 14.88 2.08
N CYS A 217 21.07 15.86 1.76
CA CYS A 217 20.65 16.12 0.37
C CYS A 217 21.82 16.56 -0.52
N MET A 218 22.75 17.36 0.01
CA MET A 218 23.94 17.82 -0.75
C MET A 218 24.92 16.67 -1.03
N ARG A 219 25.11 15.73 -0.08
CA ARG A 219 26.02 14.60 -0.26
C ARG A 219 25.52 13.58 -1.29
N VAL A 220 24.25 13.24 -1.26
CA VAL A 220 23.62 12.37 -2.27
C VAL A 220 23.60 13.05 -3.65
N TRP A 221 23.43 14.36 -3.72
CA TRP A 221 23.45 15.10 -4.98
C TRP A 221 24.87 15.20 -5.60
N VAL A 222 25.92 15.28 -4.78
CA VAL A 222 27.32 15.28 -5.23
C VAL A 222 27.72 13.89 -5.73
N GLU A 223 27.38 12.80 -5.04
CA GLU A 223 27.65 11.43 -5.49
C GLU A 223 26.94 11.06 -6.80
N ILE A 224 25.70 11.51 -6.98
CA ILE A 224 24.95 11.31 -8.25
C ILE A 224 25.61 12.13 -9.38
N LYS A 225 26.11 13.33 -9.11
CA LYS A 225 26.82 14.13 -10.12
C LYS A 225 28.14 13.51 -10.56
N GLU A 226 28.91 12.95 -9.64
CA GLU A 226 30.17 12.29 -9.98
C GLU A 226 29.96 11.01 -10.81
N GLN A 227 28.91 10.22 -10.53
CA GLN A 227 28.56 9.07 -11.37
C GLN A 227 28.05 9.46 -12.77
N PHE A 228 27.32 10.57 -12.90
CA PHE A 228 26.86 11.08 -14.21
C PHE A 228 27.99 11.69 -15.06
N PHE A 229 29.00 12.30 -14.44
CA PHE A 229 30.16 12.83 -15.17
C PHE A 229 31.16 11.73 -15.61
N SER A 230 31.24 10.63 -14.89
CA SER A 230 32.06 9.47 -15.28
C SER A 230 31.55 8.72 -16.49
N VAL A 231 30.22 8.72 -16.74
CA VAL A 231 29.59 8.03 -17.87
C VAL A 231 29.63 8.87 -19.14
N ASN A 232 29.70 10.21 -19.06
CA ASN A 232 29.71 11.09 -20.26
C ASN A 232 31.10 11.40 -20.82
N LYS A 233 32.18 10.87 -20.27
CA LYS A 233 33.54 11.10 -20.78
C LYS A 233 33.91 10.24 -21.98
N TYR A 234 33.01 9.37 -22.47
CA TYR A 234 33.25 8.48 -23.63
C TYR A 234 32.49 8.87 -24.91
N TRP A 235 31.89 10.08 -24.98
CA TRP A 235 31.12 10.51 -26.16
C TRP A 235 31.63 11.79 -26.87
N TYR A 236 32.86 12.23 -26.61
CA TYR A 236 33.46 13.37 -27.31
C TYR A 236 34.85 13.06 -27.87
N ASP A 237 35.02 11.91 -28.48
CA ASP A 237 36.13 11.64 -29.41
C ASP A 237 35.61 10.73 -30.52
N PHE A 238 34.89 11.36 -31.45
CA PHE A 238 34.79 10.95 -32.89
C PHE A 238 34.24 12.16 -33.68
#